data_a18ce93bbf0d3f13ff90e51e99f706df
#
_entry.id   a18ce93bbf0d3f13ff90e51e99f706df
#
_cell.length_a   1.000
_cell.length_b   1.000
_cell.length_c   1.000
_cell.angle_alpha   90.00
_cell.angle_beta   90.00
_cell.angle_gamma   90.00
#
_symmetry.space_group_name_H-M   'P 1'
#
loop_
_entity.id
_entity.type
_entity.pdbx_description
1 polymer ?
#
loop_
_entity_poly.entity_id
_entity_poly.type
_entity_poly.pdbx_seq_one_letter_code
_entity_poly.pdbx_strand_id
1 'polypeptide(L)'
;ISLGLVGSEMCIRDRNISRNTLRQAINKLVFEGLLVRKKGHGTKVVRKGIIGGVKNWLSFSQEMKMLGIEIKNFELHVSFKKPSEEICTFFNIDPEKGTKCMVLERVRGNKEYPFVSFISYFNPNIPLTGDEDFTQPLYGVLENKYNIIVKTSKEEVSARLAGEFIAEKLDIKSSDPILIRKRFVYDINQVPIEYNIGYYRADSFTYTIEAER
;
A
#
# COMPACT_ATOMS: atom_id res chain seq x y z
N ILE A 1 -10.15 13.73 16.58
CA ILE A 1 -11.00 14.94 16.55
C ILE A 1 -12.05 14.71 15.47
N SER A 2 -13.32 14.53 15.88
CA SER A 2 -14.45 14.40 14.98
C SER A 2 -14.65 15.75 14.27
N LEU A 3 -14.11 15.90 13.08
CA LEU A 3 -14.47 16.97 12.14
C LEU A 3 -15.83 16.63 11.50
N GLY A 4 -16.89 16.62 12.31
CA GLY A 4 -18.21 16.86 11.78
C GLY A 4 -18.19 18.24 11.11
N LEU A 5 -18.82 18.40 9.95
CA LEU A 5 -19.09 19.70 9.35
C LEU A 5 -19.98 20.54 10.31
N VAL A 6 -19.41 20.89 11.44
CA VAL A 6 -19.89 21.96 12.32
C VAL A 6 -19.57 23.26 11.60
N GLY A 7 -20.45 23.71 10.73
CA GLY A 7 -20.17 24.94 10.03
C GLY A 7 -21.06 25.21 8.82
N SER A 8 -22.01 24.34 8.47
CA SER A 8 -22.93 24.68 7.40
C SER A 8 -23.69 25.99 7.67
N GLU A 9 -24.05 26.27 8.93
CA GLU A 9 -24.66 27.54 9.32
C GLU A 9 -23.64 28.68 9.41
N MET A 10 -22.40 28.40 9.81
CA MET A 10 -21.32 29.39 9.85
C MET A 10 -20.90 29.79 8.42
N CYS A 11 -20.73 28.83 7.51
CA CYS A 11 -20.46 29.12 6.09
C CYS A 11 -21.57 29.91 5.39
N ILE A 12 -22.84 29.70 5.76
CA ILE A 12 -23.98 30.47 5.23
C ILE A 12 -23.87 31.91 5.69
N ARG A 13 -23.53 32.19 6.95
CA ARG A 13 -23.38 33.53 7.51
C ARG A 13 -22.14 34.25 6.96
N ASP A 14 -20.99 33.59 6.99
CA ASP A 14 -19.70 34.22 6.64
C ASP A 14 -19.55 34.50 5.13
N ARG A 15 -20.18 33.69 4.28
CA ARG A 15 -20.06 33.81 2.82
C ARG A 15 -21.30 34.23 2.11
N ASN A 16 -22.35 34.57 2.85
CA ASN A 16 -23.63 35.06 2.34
C ASN A 16 -24.24 34.19 1.20
N ILE A 17 -24.12 32.86 1.34
CA ILE A 17 -24.62 31.88 0.38
C ILE A 17 -25.91 31.24 0.84
N SER A 18 -26.77 30.85 -0.09
CA SER A 18 -28.05 30.20 0.24
C SER A 18 -27.85 28.78 0.76
N ARG A 19 -28.78 28.31 1.61
CA ARG A 19 -28.79 26.89 2.07
C ARG A 19 -28.88 25.91 0.90
N ASN A 20 -29.55 26.28 -0.19
CA ASN A 20 -29.64 25.45 -1.40
C ASN A 20 -28.29 25.35 -2.12
N THR A 21 -27.58 26.46 -2.26
CA THR A 21 -26.24 26.48 -2.88
C THR A 21 -25.27 25.57 -2.11
N LEU A 22 -25.27 25.69 -0.78
CA LEU A 22 -24.43 24.82 0.06
C LEU A 22 -24.84 23.34 -0.08
N ARG A 23 -26.14 23.04 -0.11
CA ARG A 23 -26.64 21.66 -0.27
C ARG A 23 -26.25 21.08 -1.61
N GLN A 24 -26.33 21.87 -2.70
CA GLN A 24 -25.87 21.43 -4.03
C GLN A 24 -24.38 21.16 -4.08
N ALA A 25 -23.56 22.02 -3.49
CA ALA A 25 -22.12 21.82 -3.39
C ALA A 25 -21.77 20.52 -2.61
N ILE A 26 -22.42 20.29 -1.47
CA ILE A 26 -22.25 19.06 -0.70
C ILE A 26 -22.71 17.82 -1.49
N ASN A 27 -23.85 17.90 -2.19
CA ASN A 27 -24.34 16.79 -3.02
C ASN A 27 -23.37 16.47 -4.16
N LYS A 28 -22.78 17.49 -4.79
CA LYS A 28 -21.74 17.30 -5.81
C LYS A 28 -20.52 16.59 -5.23
N LEU A 29 -20.03 17.01 -4.08
CA LEU A 29 -18.90 16.35 -3.40
C LEU A 29 -19.23 14.93 -2.95
N VAL A 30 -20.49 14.64 -2.57
CA VAL A 30 -20.95 13.28 -2.28
C VAL A 30 -20.98 12.44 -3.56
N PHE A 31 -21.47 12.99 -4.66
CA PHE A 31 -21.48 12.32 -5.98
C PHE A 31 -20.06 12.04 -6.49
N GLU A 32 -19.13 12.95 -6.27
CA GLU A 32 -17.70 12.79 -6.58
C GLU A 32 -16.97 11.85 -5.59
N GLY A 33 -17.68 11.27 -4.60
CA GLY A 33 -17.09 10.38 -3.61
C GLY A 33 -16.15 11.06 -2.60
N LEU A 34 -16.14 12.38 -2.54
CA LEU A 34 -15.30 13.16 -1.61
C LEU A 34 -15.94 13.30 -0.23
N LEU A 35 -17.26 13.16 -0.18
CA LEU A 35 -18.02 13.16 1.06
C LEU A 35 -18.94 11.94 1.13
N VAL A 36 -19.18 11.43 2.34
CA VAL A 36 -20.20 10.42 2.61
C VAL A 36 -21.25 10.99 3.57
N ARG A 37 -22.53 10.78 3.23
CA ARG A 37 -23.65 11.16 4.10
C ARG A 37 -24.24 9.92 4.73
N LYS A 38 -24.31 9.91 6.07
CA LYS A 38 -24.95 8.84 6.83
C LYS A 38 -26.09 9.42 7.67
N LYS A 39 -27.29 8.88 7.50
CA LYS A 39 -28.50 9.33 8.24
C LYS A 39 -28.21 9.23 9.74
N GLY A 40 -28.48 10.33 10.48
CA GLY A 40 -28.20 10.43 11.91
C GLY A 40 -26.74 10.74 12.31
N HIS A 41 -25.77 10.64 11.38
CA HIS A 41 -24.34 10.86 11.67
C HIS A 41 -23.73 12.03 10.88
N GLY A 42 -24.54 12.73 10.07
CA GLY A 42 -24.11 13.88 9.28
C GLY A 42 -23.37 13.55 8.00
N THR A 43 -22.62 14.52 7.48
CA THR A 43 -21.76 14.40 6.30
C THR A 43 -20.31 14.44 6.75
N LYS A 44 -19.51 13.46 6.35
CA LYS A 44 -18.09 13.35 6.67
C LYS A 44 -17.27 13.37 5.40
N VAL A 45 -16.05 13.92 5.49
CA VAL A 45 -15.07 13.80 4.42
C VAL A 45 -14.72 12.32 4.28
N VAL A 46 -14.87 11.78 3.07
CA VAL A 46 -14.32 10.48 2.75
C VAL A 46 -12.81 10.64 2.85
N ARG A 47 -12.16 9.89 3.75
CA ARG A 47 -10.70 9.77 3.67
C ARG A 47 -10.41 9.24 2.28
N LYS A 48 -9.74 10.02 1.44
CA LYS A 48 -9.27 9.51 0.15
C LYS A 48 -8.37 8.32 0.47
N GLY A 49 -8.87 7.12 0.18
CA GLY A 49 -8.02 5.95 0.18
C GLY A 49 -6.86 6.21 -0.79
N ILE A 50 -5.72 5.66 -0.49
CA ILE A 50 -4.57 5.70 -1.38
C ILE A 50 -4.98 4.96 -2.64
N ILE A 51 -5.07 5.67 -3.78
CA ILE A 51 -5.47 5.10 -5.07
C ILE A 51 -4.19 4.67 -5.78
N GLY A 52 -3.88 3.38 -5.77
CA GLY A 52 -2.85 2.79 -6.61
C GLY A 52 -3.39 2.44 -8.00
N GLY A 53 -2.59 2.54 -9.05
CA GLY A 53 -3.03 2.29 -10.42
C GLY A 53 -1.95 1.72 -11.34
N VAL A 54 -2.34 1.04 -12.42
CA VAL A 54 -1.50 0.19 -13.29
C VAL A 54 -1.21 0.80 -14.66
N LYS A 55 -1.27 2.11 -14.86
CA LYS A 55 -0.82 2.67 -16.16
C LYS A 55 0.71 2.58 -16.35
N ASN A 56 1.47 2.70 -15.27
CA ASN A 56 2.92 2.47 -15.23
C ASN A 56 3.26 1.81 -13.90
N TRP A 57 4.03 0.74 -13.93
CA TRP A 57 4.49 0.10 -12.71
C TRP A 57 5.38 1.07 -11.90
N LEU A 58 4.95 1.35 -10.68
CA LEU A 58 5.65 2.19 -9.73
C LEU A 58 5.98 1.39 -8.47
N SER A 59 7.14 1.67 -7.89
CA SER A 59 7.42 1.19 -6.53
C SER A 59 6.45 1.86 -5.55
N PHE A 60 6.17 1.22 -4.42
CA PHE A 60 5.31 1.80 -3.39
C PHE A 60 5.75 3.20 -2.97
N SER A 61 7.05 3.44 -2.83
CA SER A 61 7.57 4.77 -2.47
C SER A 61 7.33 5.83 -3.55
N GLN A 62 7.43 5.45 -4.83
CA GLN A 62 7.10 6.34 -5.95
C GLN A 62 5.61 6.62 -6.02
N GLU A 63 4.78 5.58 -5.84
CA GLU A 63 3.33 5.69 -5.79
C GLU A 63 2.87 6.67 -4.70
N MET A 64 3.40 6.53 -3.49
CA MET A 64 3.08 7.44 -2.38
C MET A 64 3.59 8.87 -2.61
N LYS A 65 4.78 9.02 -3.17
CA LYS A 65 5.33 10.34 -3.53
C LYS A 65 4.47 11.07 -4.54
N MET A 66 3.96 10.36 -5.57
CA MET A 66 3.04 10.95 -6.57
C MET A 66 1.70 11.39 -5.95
N LEU A 67 1.24 10.67 -4.94
CA LEU A 67 0.03 11.02 -4.19
C LEU A 67 0.26 12.11 -3.13
N GLY A 68 1.49 12.61 -2.98
CA GLY A 68 1.86 13.60 -1.98
C GLY A 68 1.81 13.06 -0.54
N ILE A 69 1.90 11.73 -0.37
CA ILE A 69 1.85 11.07 0.93
C ILE A 69 3.27 10.84 1.44
N GLU A 70 3.60 11.46 2.55
CA GLU A 70 4.84 11.21 3.28
C GLU A 70 4.73 9.88 4.04
N ILE A 71 5.66 8.96 3.77
CA ILE A 71 5.66 7.62 4.34
C ILE A 71 6.57 7.55 5.56
N LYS A 72 6.01 6.99 6.65
CA LYS A 72 6.72 6.60 7.86
C LYS A 72 6.86 5.07 7.89
N ASN A 73 8.04 4.57 8.27
CA ASN A 73 8.24 3.17 8.65
C ASN A 73 7.89 3.04 10.15
N PHE A 74 6.94 2.18 10.47
CA PHE A 74 6.58 1.81 11.85
C PHE A 74 7.41 0.64 12.33
N GLU A 75 7.62 -0.34 11.43
CA GLU A 75 8.48 -1.49 11.65
C GLU A 75 9.36 -1.73 10.42
N LEU A 76 10.59 -2.19 10.66
CA LEU A 76 11.50 -2.68 9.65
C LEU A 76 12.31 -3.81 10.26
N HIS A 77 12.20 -5.00 9.68
CA HIS A 77 12.92 -6.18 10.13
C HIS A 77 13.50 -6.95 8.96
N VAL A 78 14.78 -7.34 9.08
CA VAL A 78 15.48 -8.17 8.10
C VAL A 78 15.79 -9.53 8.74
N SER A 79 15.53 -10.58 7.99
CA SER A 79 15.84 -11.95 8.41
C SER A 79 16.17 -12.83 7.22
N PHE A 80 16.70 -14.03 7.48
CA PHE A 80 16.95 -15.05 6.46
C PHE A 80 16.10 -16.26 6.76
N LYS A 81 15.11 -16.56 5.89
CA LYS A 81 14.13 -17.64 6.12
C LYS A 81 14.14 -18.63 4.96
N LYS A 82 13.80 -19.90 5.25
CA LYS A 82 13.50 -20.88 4.21
C LYS A 82 12.23 -20.43 3.46
N PRO A 83 12.28 -20.30 2.11
CA PRO A 83 11.10 -19.92 1.32
C PRO A 83 10.09 -21.05 1.24
N SER A 84 8.82 -20.70 0.96
CA SER A 84 7.78 -21.68 0.62
C SER A 84 8.01 -22.27 -0.78
N GLU A 85 7.31 -23.35 -1.12
CA GLU A 85 7.37 -23.96 -2.47
C GLU A 85 7.00 -22.97 -3.57
N GLU A 86 5.99 -22.13 -3.35
CA GLU A 86 5.59 -21.06 -4.28
C GLU A 86 6.76 -20.11 -4.57
N ILE A 87 7.48 -19.69 -3.54
CA ILE A 87 8.64 -18.79 -3.66
C ILE A 87 9.84 -19.50 -4.28
N CYS A 88 10.06 -20.77 -3.93
CA CYS A 88 11.08 -21.60 -4.57
C CYS A 88 10.84 -21.72 -6.08
N THR A 89 9.60 -22.00 -6.46
CA THR A 89 9.20 -22.09 -7.88
C THR A 89 9.43 -20.75 -8.60
N PHE A 90 9.04 -19.64 -7.96
CA PHE A 90 9.22 -18.31 -8.55
C PHE A 90 10.69 -17.96 -8.79
N PHE A 91 11.57 -18.26 -7.83
CA PHE A 91 13.01 -17.98 -7.97
C PHE A 91 13.80 -19.09 -8.66
N ASN A 92 13.14 -20.18 -9.06
CA ASN A 92 13.78 -21.38 -9.62
C ASN A 92 14.88 -21.94 -8.70
N ILE A 93 14.56 -22.08 -7.40
CA ILE A 93 15.43 -22.67 -6.36
C ILE A 93 14.94 -24.07 -6.00
N ASP A 94 15.89 -24.97 -5.80
CA ASP A 94 15.61 -26.30 -5.30
C ASP A 94 15.28 -26.26 -3.79
N PRO A 95 14.05 -26.62 -3.37
CA PRO A 95 13.62 -26.56 -1.99
C PRO A 95 14.42 -27.50 -1.07
N GLU A 96 15.02 -28.57 -1.62
CA GLU A 96 15.78 -29.56 -0.86
C GLU A 96 17.20 -29.07 -0.48
N LYS A 97 17.71 -28.06 -1.18
CA LYS A 97 19.04 -27.48 -0.88
C LYS A 97 19.11 -26.64 0.38
N GLY A 98 17.98 -26.41 1.06
CA GLY A 98 17.93 -25.63 2.29
C GLY A 98 18.32 -24.15 2.11
N THR A 99 18.27 -23.65 0.87
CA THR A 99 18.59 -22.25 0.54
C THR A 99 17.68 -21.30 1.31
N LYS A 100 18.25 -20.28 1.94
CA LYS A 100 17.50 -19.21 2.61
C LYS A 100 17.44 -17.99 1.72
N CYS A 101 16.28 -17.34 1.68
CA CYS A 101 16.09 -16.03 1.09
C CYS A 101 16.21 -14.95 2.16
N MET A 102 16.79 -13.81 1.82
CA MET A 102 16.63 -12.63 2.65
C MET A 102 15.17 -12.20 2.62
N VAL A 103 14.63 -11.88 3.79
CA VAL A 103 13.24 -11.42 3.97
C VAL A 103 13.26 -10.05 4.62
N LEU A 104 12.62 -9.10 3.97
CA LEU A 104 12.44 -7.75 4.48
C LEU A 104 10.95 -7.56 4.83
N GLU A 105 10.69 -7.40 6.12
CA GLU A 105 9.36 -7.12 6.66
C GLU A 105 9.28 -5.65 7.03
N ARG A 106 8.26 -4.94 6.53
CA ARG A 106 8.06 -3.52 6.81
C ARG A 106 6.60 -3.21 7.07
N VAL A 107 6.33 -2.48 8.14
CA VAL A 107 5.02 -1.86 8.37
C VAL A 107 5.15 -0.37 8.06
N ARG A 108 4.34 0.11 7.14
CA ARG A 108 4.43 1.48 6.62
C ARG A 108 3.07 2.17 6.64
N GLY A 109 3.10 3.48 6.78
CA GLY A 109 1.90 4.28 6.85
C GLY A 109 2.19 5.75 6.66
N ASN A 110 1.20 6.58 6.94
CA ASN A 110 1.36 8.03 7.07
C ASN A 110 1.89 8.39 8.48
N LYS A 111 1.88 9.68 8.83
CA LYS A 111 2.33 10.12 10.17
C LYS A 111 1.43 9.64 11.32
N GLU A 112 0.17 9.31 11.04
CA GLU A 112 -0.85 9.04 12.05
C GLU A 112 -1.00 7.54 12.34
N TYR A 113 -0.99 6.67 11.30
CA TYR A 113 -1.26 5.24 11.44
C TYR A 113 -0.63 4.40 10.32
N PRO A 114 -0.33 3.11 10.60
CA PRO A 114 0.10 2.17 9.58
C PRO A 114 -1.09 1.81 8.67
N PHE A 115 -0.84 1.64 7.37
CA PHE A 115 -1.87 1.20 6.45
C PHE A 115 -1.44 0.06 5.51
N VAL A 116 -0.17 -0.34 5.57
CA VAL A 116 0.33 -1.48 4.81
C VAL A 116 1.43 -2.22 5.57
N SER A 117 1.37 -3.55 5.53
CA SER A 117 2.45 -4.45 5.97
C SER A 117 2.98 -5.21 4.76
N PHE A 118 4.29 -5.14 4.52
CA PHE A 118 4.99 -5.83 3.44
C PHE A 118 5.85 -6.96 3.96
N ILE A 119 5.86 -8.06 3.21
CA ILE A 119 6.82 -9.15 3.34
C ILE A 119 7.45 -9.36 1.97
N SER A 120 8.73 -9.04 1.83
CA SER A 120 9.51 -9.18 0.58
C SER A 120 10.54 -10.27 0.73
N TYR A 121 10.48 -11.29 -0.13
CA TYR A 121 11.53 -12.28 -0.29
C TYR A 121 12.39 -11.90 -1.49
N PHE A 122 13.71 -11.99 -1.35
CA PHE A 122 14.65 -11.67 -2.43
C PHE A 122 15.31 -12.92 -2.97
N ASN A 123 15.59 -12.90 -4.27
CA ASN A 123 16.31 -13.96 -4.93
C ASN A 123 17.65 -14.17 -4.22
N PRO A 124 17.98 -15.38 -3.76
CA PRO A 124 19.21 -15.66 -3.00
C PRO A 124 20.49 -15.48 -3.82
N ASN A 125 20.39 -15.38 -5.16
CA ASN A 125 21.53 -15.06 -6.02
C ASN A 125 21.92 -13.58 -5.98
N ILE A 126 21.10 -12.72 -5.38
CA ILE A 126 21.45 -11.32 -5.12
C ILE A 126 22.23 -11.31 -3.80
N PRO A 127 23.47 -10.77 -3.77
CA PRO A 127 24.32 -10.81 -2.60
C PRO A 127 23.92 -9.78 -1.52
N LEU A 128 22.62 -9.76 -1.17
CA LEU A 128 22.11 -8.95 -0.07
C LEU A 128 22.61 -9.46 1.26
N THR A 129 23.17 -8.56 2.07
CA THR A 129 23.75 -8.87 3.38
C THR A 129 22.77 -8.70 4.54
N GLY A 130 21.74 -7.89 4.32
CA GLY A 130 20.78 -7.48 5.36
C GLY A 130 21.18 -6.17 6.07
N ASP A 131 22.39 -5.65 5.80
CA ASP A 131 22.89 -4.40 6.37
C ASP A 131 22.61 -3.17 5.49
N GLU A 132 21.86 -3.37 4.40
CA GLU A 132 21.45 -2.29 3.51
C GLU A 132 20.51 -1.33 4.23
N ASP A 133 20.60 -0.03 3.87
CA ASP A 133 19.65 0.97 4.39
C ASP A 133 18.28 0.84 3.69
N PHE A 134 17.43 -0.05 4.21
CA PHE A 134 16.07 -0.25 3.71
C PHE A 134 15.07 0.84 4.14
N THR A 135 15.52 1.90 4.79
CA THR A 135 14.71 3.12 4.97
C THR A 135 14.59 3.88 3.66
N GLN A 136 15.59 3.74 2.78
CA GLN A 136 15.61 4.28 1.43
C GLN A 136 14.63 3.55 0.48
N PRO A 137 14.30 4.13 -0.67
CA PRO A 137 13.53 3.44 -1.71
C PRO A 137 14.24 2.15 -2.15
N LEU A 138 13.60 1.00 -1.92
CA LEU A 138 14.16 -0.34 -2.10
C LEU A 138 14.85 -0.55 -3.46
N TYR A 139 14.17 -0.17 -4.55
CA TYR A 139 14.73 -0.39 -5.89
C TYR A 139 15.89 0.55 -6.21
N GLY A 140 15.96 1.72 -5.54
CA GLY A 140 17.15 2.56 -5.59
C GLY A 140 18.34 1.91 -4.90
N VAL A 141 18.14 1.21 -3.80
CA VAL A 141 19.20 0.43 -3.12
C VAL A 141 19.69 -0.70 -4.04
N LEU A 142 18.78 -1.44 -4.68
CA LEU A 142 19.13 -2.53 -5.62
C LEU A 142 19.90 -2.01 -6.85
N GLU A 143 19.46 -0.90 -7.43
CA GLU A 143 20.11 -0.29 -8.57
C GLU A 143 21.50 0.25 -8.22
N ASN A 144 21.61 1.07 -7.18
CA ASN A 144 22.86 1.73 -6.84
C ASN A 144 23.94 0.79 -6.31
N LYS A 145 23.57 -0.23 -5.52
CA LYS A 145 24.53 -1.11 -4.86
C LYS A 145 24.82 -2.40 -5.65
N TYR A 146 23.82 -2.89 -6.40
CA TYR A 146 23.89 -4.19 -7.07
C TYR A 146 23.72 -4.11 -8.58
N ASN A 147 23.52 -2.91 -9.14
CA ASN A 147 23.26 -2.68 -10.57
C ASN A 147 22.06 -3.48 -11.10
N ILE A 148 21.05 -3.68 -10.24
CA ILE A 148 19.81 -4.40 -10.57
C ILE A 148 18.74 -3.39 -10.93
N ILE A 149 18.43 -3.29 -12.21
CA ILE A 149 17.37 -2.40 -12.73
C ILE A 149 16.07 -3.18 -12.82
N VAL A 150 15.17 -2.89 -11.90
CA VAL A 150 13.83 -3.52 -11.90
C VAL A 150 12.98 -2.92 -13.01
N LYS A 151 12.30 -3.79 -13.80
CA LYS A 151 11.52 -3.36 -14.97
C LYS A 151 10.08 -3.84 -14.97
N THR A 152 9.82 -5.08 -14.56
CA THR A 152 8.50 -5.69 -14.69
C THR A 152 7.97 -6.14 -13.35
N SER A 153 6.67 -5.94 -13.11
CA SER A 153 5.94 -6.52 -11.99
C SER A 153 4.67 -7.16 -12.51
N LYS A 154 4.52 -8.47 -12.28
CA LYS A 154 3.22 -9.15 -12.36
C LYS A 154 2.56 -9.04 -11.00
N GLU A 155 1.26 -8.77 -10.96
CA GLU A 155 0.53 -8.56 -9.73
C GLU A 155 -0.71 -9.44 -9.65
N GLU A 156 -0.98 -9.95 -8.44
CA GLU A 156 -2.20 -10.66 -8.10
C GLU A 156 -2.86 -9.94 -6.92
N VAL A 157 -4.15 -9.65 -7.05
CA VAL A 157 -4.90 -8.92 -6.05
C VAL A 157 -6.02 -9.79 -5.53
N SER A 158 -6.13 -9.88 -4.20
CA SER A 158 -7.18 -10.63 -3.51
C SER A 158 -7.59 -9.90 -2.22
N ALA A 159 -8.62 -10.40 -1.55
CA ALA A 159 -9.09 -9.82 -0.29
C ALA A 159 -9.45 -10.92 0.71
N ARG A 160 -9.25 -10.62 1.99
CA ARG A 160 -9.71 -11.48 3.11
C ARG A 160 -9.89 -10.63 4.38
N LEU A 161 -10.31 -11.26 5.46
CA LEU A 161 -10.25 -10.66 6.80
C LEU A 161 -8.78 -10.62 7.28
N ALA A 162 -8.44 -9.60 8.09
CA ALA A 162 -7.07 -9.37 8.56
C ALA A 162 -6.51 -10.57 9.34
N GLY A 163 -7.31 -11.17 10.21
CA GLY A 163 -6.82 -12.11 11.21
C GLY A 163 -5.98 -11.40 12.28
N GLU A 164 -5.61 -12.09 13.35
CA GLU A 164 -4.95 -11.47 14.50
C GLU A 164 -3.58 -10.86 14.14
N PHE A 165 -2.74 -11.60 13.42
CA PHE A 165 -1.38 -11.19 13.09
C PHE A 165 -1.30 -9.88 12.27
N ILE A 166 -2.13 -9.75 11.22
CA ILE A 166 -2.13 -8.53 10.38
C ILE A 166 -2.89 -7.40 11.07
N ALA A 167 -3.92 -7.73 11.85
CA ALA A 167 -4.67 -6.76 12.61
C ALA A 167 -3.79 -6.00 13.62
N GLU A 168 -2.92 -6.71 14.36
CA GLU A 168 -1.96 -6.11 15.27
C GLU A 168 -0.99 -5.17 14.53
N LYS A 169 -0.41 -5.62 13.41
CA LYS A 169 0.53 -4.81 12.62
C LYS A 169 -0.08 -3.54 12.02
N LEU A 170 -1.34 -3.57 11.67
CA LEU A 170 -2.02 -2.48 10.99
C LEU A 170 -2.91 -1.64 11.92
N ASP A 171 -2.95 -1.96 13.21
CA ASP A 171 -3.83 -1.32 14.21
C ASP A 171 -5.29 -1.29 13.75
N ILE A 172 -5.83 -2.48 13.44
CA ILE A 172 -7.22 -2.73 13.02
C ILE A 172 -7.79 -3.93 13.75
N LYS A 173 -9.06 -4.25 13.52
CA LYS A 173 -9.67 -5.46 14.09
C LYS A 173 -9.35 -6.68 13.21
N SER A 174 -9.28 -7.85 13.81
CA SER A 174 -9.07 -9.10 13.08
C SER A 174 -10.19 -9.42 12.08
N SER A 175 -11.39 -8.88 12.30
CA SER A 175 -12.56 -8.97 11.41
C SER A 175 -12.59 -7.89 10.31
N ASP A 176 -11.67 -6.94 10.31
CA ASP A 176 -11.65 -5.90 9.28
C ASP A 176 -11.12 -6.47 7.96
N PRO A 177 -11.66 -6.02 6.82
CA PRO A 177 -11.19 -6.47 5.52
C PRO A 177 -9.83 -5.86 5.18
N ILE A 178 -8.99 -6.66 4.52
CA ILE A 178 -7.74 -6.21 3.94
C ILE A 178 -7.66 -6.57 2.47
N LEU A 179 -6.97 -5.74 1.70
CA LEU A 179 -6.54 -6.06 0.34
C LEU A 179 -5.16 -6.70 0.40
N ILE A 180 -4.98 -7.82 -0.31
CA ILE A 180 -3.70 -8.48 -0.47
C ILE A 180 -3.21 -8.24 -1.89
N ARG A 181 -1.97 -7.80 -2.03
CA ARG A 181 -1.32 -7.58 -3.32
C ARG A 181 -0.02 -8.36 -3.34
N LYS A 182 0.02 -9.45 -4.11
CA LYS A 182 1.25 -10.19 -4.40
C LYS A 182 1.91 -9.60 -5.62
N ARG A 183 3.23 -9.41 -5.54
CA ARG A 183 4.05 -8.92 -6.65
C ARG A 183 5.16 -9.89 -6.96
N PHE A 184 5.29 -10.20 -8.24
CA PHE A 184 6.36 -11.00 -8.84
C PHE A 184 7.22 -10.04 -9.66
N VAL A 185 8.36 -9.66 -9.13
CA VAL A 185 9.17 -8.56 -9.64
C VAL A 185 10.39 -9.09 -10.39
N TYR A 186 10.63 -8.55 -11.58
CA TYR A 186 11.72 -8.95 -12.47
C TYR A 186 12.57 -7.75 -12.88
N ASP A 187 13.84 -8.02 -13.17
CA ASP A 187 14.76 -7.05 -13.73
C ASP A 187 14.57 -6.87 -15.27
N ILE A 188 15.47 -6.06 -15.87
CA ILE A 188 15.49 -5.80 -17.32
C ILE A 188 15.75 -7.07 -18.16
N ASN A 189 16.38 -8.10 -17.56
CA ASN A 189 16.71 -9.38 -18.20
C ASN A 189 15.67 -10.47 -17.89
N GLN A 190 14.52 -10.12 -17.31
CA GLN A 190 13.47 -11.02 -16.86
C GLN A 190 13.93 -12.01 -15.77
N VAL A 191 14.98 -11.67 -15.02
CA VAL A 191 15.40 -12.43 -13.86
C VAL A 191 14.47 -12.08 -12.68
N PRO A 192 13.91 -13.07 -11.95
CA PRO A 192 13.09 -12.82 -10.78
C PRO A 192 13.93 -12.24 -9.64
N ILE A 193 13.52 -11.09 -9.11
CA ILE A 193 14.27 -10.30 -8.11
C ILE A 193 13.61 -10.33 -6.73
N GLU A 194 12.31 -10.07 -6.68
CA GLU A 194 11.55 -9.94 -5.44
C GLU A 194 10.19 -10.61 -5.56
N TYR A 195 9.83 -11.42 -4.56
CA TYR A 195 8.46 -11.87 -4.30
C TYR A 195 7.94 -11.08 -3.11
N ASN A 196 6.97 -10.23 -3.37
CA ASN A 196 6.43 -9.34 -2.34
C ASN A 196 4.95 -9.64 -2.06
N ILE A 197 4.58 -9.63 -0.78
CA ILE A 197 3.20 -9.67 -0.33
C ILE A 197 2.93 -8.39 0.45
N GLY A 198 1.97 -7.60 0.00
CA GLY A 198 1.48 -6.40 0.69
C GLY A 198 0.08 -6.65 1.24
N TYR A 199 -0.10 -6.39 2.53
CA TYR A 199 -1.38 -6.42 3.22
C TYR A 199 -1.80 -4.98 3.49
N TYR A 200 -2.86 -4.52 2.83
CA TYR A 200 -3.31 -3.13 2.89
C TYR A 200 -4.63 -3.03 3.65
N ARG A 201 -4.76 -2.02 4.48
CA ARG A 201 -6.06 -1.67 5.08
C ARG A 201 -7.04 -1.29 3.99
N ALA A 202 -8.20 -1.94 3.95
CA ALA A 202 -9.23 -1.66 2.94
C ALA A 202 -9.90 -0.28 3.09
N ASP A 203 -9.87 0.29 4.30
CA ASP A 203 -10.38 1.64 4.57
C ASP A 203 -9.42 2.77 4.14
N SER A 204 -8.18 2.41 3.80
CA SER A 204 -7.11 3.36 3.51
C SER A 204 -6.54 3.24 2.10
N PHE A 205 -6.75 2.10 1.43
CA PHE A 205 -6.17 1.82 0.11
C PHE A 205 -7.22 1.36 -0.90
N THR A 206 -7.20 1.96 -2.09
CA THR A 206 -8.00 1.56 -3.25
C THR A 206 -7.07 1.25 -4.41
N TYR A 207 -7.25 0.09 -5.03
CA TYR A 207 -6.49 -0.32 -6.21
C TYR A 207 -7.29 -0.06 -7.47
N THR A 208 -6.80 0.83 -8.34
CA THR A 208 -7.47 1.19 -9.59
C THR A 208 -6.77 0.55 -10.77
N ILE A 209 -7.54 -0.15 -11.59
CA ILE A 209 -7.11 -0.70 -12.89
C ILE A 209 -7.84 0.06 -13.98
N GLU A 210 -7.10 0.61 -14.93
CA GLU A 210 -7.66 1.24 -16.12
C GLU A 210 -7.35 0.34 -17.32
N ALA A 211 -8.40 -0.13 -18.00
CA ALA A 211 -8.28 -0.94 -19.21
C ALA A 211 -8.91 -0.19 -20.38
N GLU A 212 -8.19 -0.10 -21.49
CA GLU A 212 -8.70 0.39 -22.78
C GLU A 212 -9.11 -0.82 -23.64
N ARG A 213 -10.19 -0.65 -24.46
CA ARG A 213 -10.72 -1.67 -25.37
C ARG A 213 -10.29 -1.38 -26.79
#